data_1dc44c182efd1b66e31b6b9ed99d0664
#
_entry.id   1dc44c182efd1b66e31b6b9ed99d0664
#
_cell.length_a   1.000
_cell.length_b   1.000
_cell.length_c   1.000
_cell.angle_alpha   90.00
_cell.angle_beta   90.00
_cell.angle_gamma   90.00
#
_symmetry.space_group_name_H-M   'P 1'
#
loop_
_entity.id
_entity.type
_entity.pdbx_description
1 polymer ?
#
loop_
_entity_poly.entity_id
_entity_poly.type
_entity_poly.pdbx_seq_one_letter_code
_entity_poly.pdbx_strand_id
1 'polypeptide(L)'
;MTNGDIDHALGLLLLREQELPLVVYAADETRAALAWVDDVLARFCGIGWRTTSPEFQTLSGTVAFRAIELARSIAFQFRDDSSGATALFAPSVGELTDELRNAVHESDVVLFDGTFWRDRELAAIRPGACSARQMNHLPISDGSLDFLHQSPARRKIYTHINNTNPILMPSSRERAHVKQSGIEIARDGLEIVI
;
A
#
# COMPACT_ATOMS: atom_id res chain seq x y z
N MET A 1 -5.38 -0.35 -8.29
CA MET A 1 -4.76 0.98 -7.93
C MET A 1 -5.26 1.36 -6.56
N THR A 2 -4.36 1.74 -5.68
CA THR A 2 -4.70 2.07 -4.28
C THR A 2 -5.21 3.50 -4.13
N ASN A 3 -4.68 4.44 -4.91
CA ASN A 3 -5.15 5.83 -5.03
C ASN A 3 -4.67 6.45 -6.33
N GLY A 4 -4.96 7.75 -6.57
CA GLY A 4 -4.61 8.49 -7.78
C GLY A 4 -3.33 9.32 -7.67
N ASP A 5 -2.54 9.18 -6.61
CA ASP A 5 -1.30 9.92 -6.44
C ASP A 5 -0.23 9.45 -7.46
N ILE A 6 0.66 10.35 -7.84
CA ILE A 6 1.59 10.12 -8.95
C ILE A 6 2.56 8.96 -8.68
N ASP A 7 3.01 8.79 -7.46
CA ASP A 7 3.89 7.70 -7.02
C ASP A 7 3.21 6.33 -7.03
N HIS A 8 1.87 6.29 -6.99
CA HIS A 8 1.07 5.07 -7.18
C HIS A 8 0.72 4.80 -8.64
N ALA A 9 0.67 5.83 -9.50
CA ALA A 9 0.10 5.75 -10.84
C ALA A 9 1.13 5.78 -11.98
N LEU A 10 2.30 6.41 -11.75
CA LEU A 10 3.30 6.64 -12.80
C LEU A 10 3.76 5.33 -13.48
N GLY A 11 3.79 4.23 -12.72
CA GLY A 11 4.14 2.90 -13.23
C GLY A 11 3.25 2.41 -14.38
N LEU A 12 2.00 2.87 -14.48
CA LEU A 12 1.10 2.51 -15.59
C LEU A 12 1.67 2.96 -16.94
N LEU A 13 2.35 4.11 -17.00
CA LEU A 13 2.94 4.62 -18.25
C LEU A 13 4.09 3.74 -18.75
N LEU A 14 4.76 3.00 -17.86
CA LEU A 14 5.82 2.07 -18.23
C LEU A 14 5.27 0.81 -18.91
N LEU A 15 3.98 0.54 -18.75
CA LEU A 15 3.28 -0.61 -19.34
C LEU A 15 2.65 -0.30 -20.71
N ARG A 16 2.92 0.88 -21.29
CA ARG A 16 2.31 1.36 -22.54
C ARG A 16 2.48 0.45 -23.76
N GLU A 17 3.49 -0.41 -23.75
CA GLU A 17 3.82 -1.28 -24.89
C GLU A 17 3.13 -2.66 -24.82
N GLN A 18 2.12 -2.82 -23.94
CA GLN A 18 1.32 -4.03 -23.91
C GLN A 18 0.46 -4.14 -25.18
N GLU A 19 0.31 -5.37 -25.71
CA GLU A 19 -0.49 -5.63 -26.91
C GLU A 19 -2.01 -5.51 -26.67
N LEU A 20 -2.43 -5.75 -25.42
CA LEU A 20 -3.83 -5.67 -25.01
C LEU A 20 -4.03 -4.53 -24.01
N PRO A 21 -5.25 -3.98 -23.90
CA PRO A 21 -5.56 -2.99 -22.88
C PRO A 21 -5.18 -3.46 -21.47
N LEU A 22 -4.58 -2.57 -20.69
CA LEU A 22 -4.29 -2.84 -19.28
C LEU A 22 -5.59 -2.99 -18.50
N VAL A 23 -5.78 -4.09 -17.80
CA VAL A 23 -6.92 -4.24 -16.88
C VAL A 23 -6.52 -3.63 -15.53
N VAL A 24 -7.19 -2.54 -15.15
CA VAL A 24 -6.88 -1.79 -13.92
C VAL A 24 -8.11 -1.73 -13.01
N TYR A 25 -7.96 -2.28 -11.82
CA TYR A 25 -8.98 -2.19 -10.76
C TYR A 25 -8.76 -0.93 -9.93
N ALA A 26 -9.78 -0.09 -9.80
CA ALA A 26 -9.73 1.15 -9.04
C ALA A 26 -11.11 1.55 -8.53
N ALA A 27 -11.16 2.37 -7.47
CA ALA A 27 -12.37 3.11 -7.11
C ALA A 27 -12.66 4.21 -8.15
N ASP A 28 -13.90 4.64 -8.24
CA ASP A 28 -14.33 5.67 -9.20
C ASP A 28 -13.58 6.99 -9.02
N GLU A 29 -13.29 7.37 -7.78
CA GLU A 29 -12.51 8.58 -7.45
C GLU A 29 -11.07 8.47 -7.96
N THR A 30 -10.43 7.31 -7.76
CA THR A 30 -9.09 7.04 -8.28
C THR A 30 -9.07 7.08 -9.80
N ARG A 31 -10.06 6.46 -10.45
CA ARG A 31 -10.22 6.52 -11.90
C ARG A 31 -10.36 7.95 -12.41
N ALA A 32 -11.21 8.75 -11.74
CA ALA A 32 -11.40 10.16 -12.12
C ALA A 32 -10.10 10.97 -11.99
N ALA A 33 -9.33 10.76 -10.92
CA ALA A 33 -8.04 11.40 -10.72
C ALA A 33 -6.99 11.00 -11.78
N LEU A 34 -7.12 9.79 -12.36
CA LEU A 34 -6.22 9.23 -13.37
C LEU A 34 -6.71 9.40 -14.82
N ALA A 35 -7.72 10.23 -15.10
CA ALA A 35 -8.21 10.47 -16.45
C ALA A 35 -7.11 10.90 -17.42
N TRP A 36 -6.11 11.66 -16.97
CA TRP A 36 -4.96 12.06 -17.76
C TRP A 36 -4.07 10.87 -18.19
N VAL A 37 -3.97 9.82 -17.37
CA VAL A 37 -3.24 8.58 -17.71
C VAL A 37 -3.97 7.85 -18.82
N ASP A 38 -5.30 7.81 -18.75
CA ASP A 38 -6.17 7.20 -19.75
C ASP A 38 -5.98 7.87 -21.12
N ASP A 39 -6.00 9.21 -21.15
CA ASP A 39 -5.76 10.00 -22.36
C ASP A 39 -4.39 9.72 -22.99
N VAL A 40 -3.36 9.54 -22.15
CA VAL A 40 -1.99 9.21 -22.64
C VAL A 40 -1.95 7.79 -23.17
N LEU A 41 -2.44 6.80 -22.41
CA LEU A 41 -2.35 5.38 -22.76
C LEU A 41 -3.29 4.98 -23.89
N ALA A 42 -4.37 5.73 -24.14
CA ALA A 42 -5.27 5.49 -25.30
C ALA A 42 -4.55 5.50 -26.65
N ARG A 43 -3.37 6.15 -26.73
CA ARG A 43 -2.53 6.18 -27.94
C ARG A 43 -1.63 4.96 -28.10
N PHE A 44 -1.63 4.07 -27.12
CA PHE A 44 -0.79 2.87 -27.04
C PHE A 44 -1.66 1.63 -26.84
N CYS A 45 -1.77 1.17 -25.60
CA CYS A 45 -2.53 -0.05 -25.26
C CYS A 45 -3.95 0.23 -24.74
N GLY A 46 -4.22 1.46 -24.23
CA GLY A 46 -5.46 1.80 -23.52
C GLY A 46 -5.58 1.15 -22.14
N ILE A 47 -6.65 1.51 -21.41
CA ILE A 47 -6.98 0.95 -20.10
C ILE A 47 -8.41 0.41 -20.10
N GLY A 48 -8.57 -0.83 -19.66
CA GLY A 48 -9.86 -1.44 -19.32
C GLY A 48 -10.13 -1.33 -17.82
N TRP A 49 -10.80 -0.28 -17.40
CA TRP A 49 -11.11 -0.04 -15.99
C TRP A 49 -12.11 -1.05 -15.44
N ARG A 50 -11.87 -1.50 -14.22
CA ARG A 50 -12.74 -2.37 -13.43
C ARG A 50 -12.97 -1.76 -12.06
N THR A 51 -14.21 -1.82 -11.57
CA THR A 51 -14.54 -1.37 -10.21
C THR A 51 -14.03 -2.38 -9.18
N THR A 52 -13.54 -1.90 -8.06
CA THR A 52 -13.17 -2.71 -6.90
C THR A 52 -14.40 -3.15 -6.13
N SER A 53 -14.28 -4.26 -5.38
CA SER A 53 -15.35 -4.81 -4.55
C SER A 53 -14.83 -5.11 -3.13
N PRO A 54 -15.64 -4.91 -2.08
CA PRO A 54 -15.34 -5.39 -0.74
C PRO A 54 -15.40 -6.92 -0.63
N GLU A 55 -16.06 -7.58 -1.59
CA GLU A 55 -16.12 -9.04 -1.69
C GLU A 55 -14.96 -9.59 -2.51
N PHE A 56 -14.49 -10.81 -2.17
CA PHE A 56 -13.46 -11.47 -2.96
C PHE A 56 -13.92 -11.74 -4.39
N GLN A 57 -13.12 -11.31 -5.33
CA GLN A 57 -13.30 -11.57 -6.77
C GLN A 57 -12.02 -12.20 -7.34
N THR A 58 -12.18 -13.09 -8.32
CA THR A 58 -11.04 -13.75 -8.97
C THR A 58 -10.19 -12.72 -9.72
N LEU A 59 -8.91 -12.69 -9.45
CA LEU A 59 -7.93 -11.91 -10.21
C LEU A 59 -7.36 -12.73 -11.37
N SER A 60 -6.80 -13.91 -11.07
CA SER A 60 -6.25 -14.83 -12.05
C SER A 60 -6.02 -16.21 -11.43
N GLY A 61 -6.37 -17.28 -12.12
CA GLY A 61 -6.19 -18.65 -11.64
C GLY A 61 -6.85 -18.87 -10.28
N THR A 62 -6.07 -19.23 -9.27
CA THR A 62 -6.53 -19.44 -7.88
C THR A 62 -6.47 -18.18 -7.03
N VAL A 63 -5.93 -17.09 -7.57
CA VAL A 63 -5.76 -15.84 -6.81
C VAL A 63 -7.03 -15.01 -6.87
N ALA A 64 -7.60 -14.74 -5.71
CA ALA A 64 -8.69 -13.79 -5.50
C ALA A 64 -8.20 -12.56 -4.74
N PHE A 65 -8.93 -11.46 -4.85
CA PHE A 65 -8.67 -10.24 -4.10
C PHE A 65 -9.94 -9.53 -3.72
N ARG A 66 -9.89 -8.73 -2.67
CA ARG A 66 -10.91 -7.75 -2.29
C ARG A 66 -10.29 -6.39 -1.99
N ALA A 67 -11.10 -5.35 -2.09
CA ALA A 67 -10.72 -3.99 -1.70
C ALA A 67 -11.23 -3.69 -0.28
N ILE A 68 -10.42 -2.97 0.49
CA ILE A 68 -10.76 -2.42 1.79
C ILE A 68 -10.70 -0.91 1.64
N GLU A 69 -11.84 -0.25 1.76
CA GLU A 69 -11.92 1.19 1.60
C GLU A 69 -11.30 1.90 2.82
N LEU A 70 -10.49 2.88 2.53
CA LEU A 70 -9.88 3.80 3.49
C LEU A 70 -10.27 5.22 3.10
N ALA A 71 -10.06 6.21 3.98
CA ALA A 71 -10.55 7.57 3.78
C ALA A 71 -10.14 8.21 2.44
N ARG A 72 -8.93 7.91 1.91
CA ARG A 72 -8.40 8.49 0.67
C ARG A 72 -7.64 7.50 -0.20
N SER A 73 -7.77 6.21 0.08
CA SER A 73 -7.04 5.14 -0.61
C SER A 73 -7.80 3.83 -0.47
N ILE A 74 -7.29 2.79 -1.10
CA ILE A 74 -7.77 1.42 -0.94
C ILE A 74 -6.61 0.55 -0.50
N ALA A 75 -6.82 -0.34 0.47
CA ALA A 75 -5.97 -1.50 0.67
C ALA A 75 -6.51 -2.69 -0.13
N PHE A 76 -5.64 -3.60 -0.52
CA PHE A 76 -6.01 -4.83 -1.20
C PHE A 76 -5.62 -6.04 -0.35
N GLN A 77 -6.58 -6.92 -0.10
CA GLN A 77 -6.32 -8.23 0.46
C GLN A 77 -6.40 -9.29 -0.63
N PHE A 78 -5.36 -10.08 -0.75
CA PHE A 78 -5.25 -11.20 -1.70
C PHE A 78 -5.40 -12.52 -0.96
N ARG A 79 -5.97 -13.51 -1.64
CA ARG A 79 -6.09 -14.87 -1.15
C ARG A 79 -5.81 -15.85 -2.28
N ASP A 80 -5.02 -16.87 -2.01
CA ASP A 80 -4.92 -18.04 -2.89
C ASP A 80 -5.97 -19.07 -2.45
N ASP A 81 -6.98 -19.28 -3.29
CA ASP A 81 -8.08 -20.21 -3.01
C ASP A 81 -7.64 -21.68 -2.95
N SER A 82 -6.43 -22.01 -3.41
CA SER A 82 -5.89 -23.37 -3.32
C SER A 82 -5.24 -23.69 -1.99
N SER A 83 -4.52 -22.74 -1.40
CA SER A 83 -3.81 -22.90 -0.13
C SER A 83 -4.54 -22.26 1.05
N GLY A 84 -5.42 -21.29 0.78
CA GLY A 84 -6.03 -20.41 1.77
C GLY A 84 -5.10 -19.30 2.27
N ALA A 85 -3.86 -19.22 1.77
CA ALA A 85 -2.89 -18.21 2.18
C ALA A 85 -3.34 -16.79 1.80
N THR A 86 -3.07 -15.83 2.68
CA THR A 86 -3.57 -14.46 2.56
C THR A 86 -2.48 -13.40 2.68
N ALA A 87 -2.58 -12.34 1.87
CA ALA A 87 -1.68 -11.19 1.95
C ALA A 87 -2.47 -9.87 1.88
N LEU A 88 -2.11 -8.91 2.73
CA LEU A 88 -2.65 -7.55 2.72
C LEU A 88 -1.60 -6.58 2.20
N PHE A 89 -2.01 -5.72 1.26
CA PHE A 89 -1.23 -4.59 0.76
C PHE A 89 -1.94 -3.28 1.06
N ALA A 90 -1.43 -2.53 2.03
CA ALA A 90 -1.98 -1.26 2.53
C ALA A 90 -0.89 -0.17 2.55
N PRO A 91 -0.49 0.40 1.39
CA PRO A 91 0.66 1.29 1.28
C PRO A 91 0.37 2.75 1.71
N SER A 92 -0.91 3.12 1.85
CA SER A 92 -1.31 4.47 2.27
C SER A 92 -2.46 4.36 3.27
N VAL A 93 -2.14 4.57 4.55
CA VAL A 93 -3.07 4.39 5.67
C VAL A 93 -3.09 5.64 6.54
N GLY A 94 -4.19 6.38 6.53
CA GLY A 94 -4.39 7.57 7.38
C GLY A 94 -4.89 7.22 8.78
N GLU A 95 -5.68 6.17 8.90
CA GLU A 95 -6.28 5.72 10.16
C GLU A 95 -6.50 4.20 10.19
N LEU A 96 -6.60 3.65 11.37
CA LEU A 96 -6.86 2.22 11.59
C LEU A 96 -8.38 1.99 11.76
N THR A 97 -9.10 1.83 10.65
CA THR A 97 -10.52 1.45 10.68
C THR A 97 -10.69 0.02 11.19
N ASP A 98 -11.88 -0.33 11.67
CA ASP A 98 -12.17 -1.70 12.14
C ASP A 98 -12.04 -2.72 11.01
N GLU A 99 -12.42 -2.35 9.79
CA GLU A 99 -12.27 -3.19 8.61
C GLU A 99 -10.80 -3.48 8.28
N LEU A 100 -9.94 -2.45 8.31
CA LEU A 100 -8.50 -2.63 8.11
C LEU A 100 -7.88 -3.47 9.23
N ARG A 101 -8.28 -3.26 10.49
CA ARG A 101 -7.82 -4.06 11.63
C ARG A 101 -8.15 -5.54 11.45
N ASN A 102 -9.38 -5.84 11.04
CA ASN A 102 -9.82 -7.20 10.77
C ASN A 102 -9.01 -7.81 9.62
N ALA A 103 -8.82 -7.08 8.52
CA ALA A 103 -8.03 -7.56 7.39
C ALA A 103 -6.56 -7.83 7.76
N VAL A 104 -5.94 -6.99 8.59
CA VAL A 104 -4.59 -7.25 9.13
C VAL A 104 -4.57 -8.51 9.98
N HIS A 105 -5.59 -8.71 10.82
CA HIS A 105 -5.69 -9.89 11.69
C HIS A 105 -5.88 -11.19 10.91
N GLU A 106 -6.59 -11.14 9.79
CA GLU A 106 -6.90 -12.27 8.91
C GLU A 106 -5.80 -12.58 7.88
N SER A 107 -4.73 -11.77 7.84
CA SER A 107 -3.68 -11.92 6.83
C SER A 107 -2.43 -12.60 7.37
N ASP A 108 -1.89 -13.56 6.61
CA ASP A 108 -0.60 -14.21 6.89
C ASP A 108 0.56 -13.25 6.71
N VAL A 109 0.49 -12.43 5.66
CA VAL A 109 1.51 -11.44 5.32
C VAL A 109 0.86 -10.06 5.19
N VAL A 110 1.46 -9.06 5.83
CA VAL A 110 0.98 -7.67 5.80
C VAL A 110 2.09 -6.76 5.30
N LEU A 111 1.87 -6.14 4.12
CA LEU A 111 2.67 -5.01 3.64
C LEU A 111 1.92 -3.73 4.00
N PHE A 112 2.49 -2.96 4.92
CA PHE A 112 1.82 -1.83 5.53
C PHE A 112 2.55 -0.52 5.28
N ASP A 113 1.83 0.59 5.34
CA ASP A 113 2.32 1.96 5.20
C ASP A 113 3.47 2.28 6.17
N GLY A 114 4.63 2.51 5.62
CA GLY A 114 5.86 2.89 6.33
C GLY A 114 6.35 4.28 5.97
N THR A 115 5.50 5.15 5.41
CA THR A 115 5.92 6.41 4.78
C THR A 115 6.71 7.30 5.73
N PHE A 116 6.23 7.56 6.94
CA PHE A 116 6.89 8.44 7.90
C PHE A 116 7.06 7.79 9.27
N TRP A 117 8.22 8.06 9.91
CA TRP A 117 8.44 7.69 11.28
C TRP A 117 7.61 8.54 12.26
N ARG A 118 7.56 9.87 12.03
CA ARG A 118 6.85 10.84 12.89
C ARG A 118 5.94 11.74 12.06
N ASP A 119 4.90 12.27 12.69
CA ASP A 119 3.93 13.14 12.01
C ASP A 119 4.57 14.38 11.36
N ARG A 120 5.53 15.02 12.01
CA ARG A 120 6.20 16.24 11.51
C ARG A 120 7.59 16.00 10.93
N GLU A 121 7.87 14.78 10.48
CA GLU A 121 9.17 14.38 9.96
C GLU A 121 9.61 15.27 8.78
N LEU A 122 8.74 15.44 7.80
CA LEU A 122 9.05 16.23 6.62
C LEU A 122 9.21 17.74 6.95
N ALA A 123 8.42 18.26 7.87
CA ALA A 123 8.50 19.65 8.30
C ALA A 123 9.82 20.00 9.02
N ALA A 124 10.49 19.00 9.59
CA ALA A 124 11.83 19.19 10.20
C ALA A 124 12.91 19.45 9.13
N ILE A 125 12.71 18.99 7.91
CA ILE A 125 13.66 19.15 6.79
C ILE A 125 13.21 20.28 5.86
N ARG A 126 11.91 20.40 5.62
CA ARG A 126 11.29 21.40 4.74
C ARG A 126 10.26 22.21 5.54
N PRO A 127 10.58 23.40 6.03
CA PRO A 127 9.62 24.26 6.73
C PRO A 127 8.37 24.51 5.88
N GLY A 128 7.20 24.38 6.51
CA GLY A 128 5.90 24.53 5.83
C GLY A 128 5.39 23.29 5.08
N ALA A 129 6.11 22.17 5.09
CA ALA A 129 5.61 20.92 4.54
C ALA A 129 4.44 20.37 5.39
N CYS A 130 3.53 19.65 4.73
CA CYS A 130 2.43 18.95 5.39
C CYS A 130 2.96 17.91 6.39
N SER A 131 2.17 17.63 7.41
CA SER A 131 2.42 16.51 8.31
C SER A 131 2.04 15.17 7.64
N ALA A 132 2.52 14.06 8.20
CA ALA A 132 2.15 12.72 7.74
C ALA A 132 0.63 12.53 7.71
N ARG A 133 -0.06 12.92 8.79
CA ARG A 133 -1.52 12.81 8.90
C ARG A 133 -2.26 13.69 7.90
N GLN A 134 -1.75 14.90 7.61
CA GLN A 134 -2.31 15.75 6.55
C GLN A 134 -2.16 15.13 5.15
N MET A 135 -1.13 14.31 4.95
CA MET A 135 -0.90 13.54 3.71
C MET A 135 -1.55 12.15 3.74
N ASN A 136 -2.43 11.88 4.71
CA ASN A 136 -3.13 10.61 4.88
C ASN A 136 -2.21 9.42 5.21
N HIS A 137 -1.15 9.65 5.99
CA HIS A 137 -0.26 8.61 6.48
C HIS A 137 -0.24 8.56 8.01
N LEU A 138 -0.46 7.37 8.57
CA LEU A 138 -0.34 7.10 9.99
C LEU A 138 1.15 6.96 10.36
N PRO A 139 1.71 7.82 11.22
CA PRO A 139 3.10 7.72 11.58
C PRO A 139 3.44 6.38 12.26
N ILE A 140 4.63 5.85 11.99
CA ILE A 140 5.07 4.58 12.56
C ILE A 140 5.13 4.66 14.09
N SER A 141 5.78 5.70 14.64
CA SER A 141 6.13 5.79 16.05
C SER A 141 4.95 6.01 17.01
N ASP A 142 3.83 6.52 16.51
CA ASP A 142 2.66 6.85 17.34
C ASP A 142 1.34 6.30 16.77
N GLY A 143 1.43 5.25 15.99
CA GLY A 143 0.25 4.65 15.37
C GLY A 143 0.44 3.21 14.96
N SER A 144 1.18 2.94 13.88
CA SER A 144 1.19 1.61 13.28
C SER A 144 2.15 0.60 13.93
N LEU A 145 3.20 1.05 14.65
CA LEU A 145 4.22 0.14 15.19
C LEU A 145 3.63 -0.84 16.20
N ASP A 146 2.97 -0.32 17.24
CA ASP A 146 2.38 -1.13 18.29
C ASP A 146 1.24 -1.99 17.76
N PHE A 147 0.45 -1.43 16.85
CA PHE A 147 -0.64 -2.16 16.19
C PHE A 147 -0.11 -3.37 15.41
N LEU A 148 0.88 -3.19 14.58
CA LEU A 148 1.47 -4.31 13.81
C LEU A 148 2.22 -5.28 14.71
N HIS A 149 2.94 -4.80 15.72
CA HIS A 149 3.63 -5.67 16.69
C HIS A 149 2.66 -6.66 17.34
N GLN A 150 1.46 -6.20 17.70
CA GLN A 150 0.42 -7.02 18.35
C GLN A 150 -0.37 -7.89 17.37
N SER A 151 -0.27 -7.67 16.06
CA SER A 151 -1.03 -8.46 15.08
C SER A 151 -0.50 -9.89 14.98
N PRO A 152 -1.36 -10.89 14.69
CA PRO A 152 -0.98 -12.30 14.57
C PRO A 152 -0.29 -12.63 13.23
N ALA A 153 -0.23 -11.70 12.28
CA ALA A 153 0.38 -11.93 10.98
C ALA A 153 1.80 -12.49 11.10
N ARG A 154 2.10 -13.55 10.34
CA ARG A 154 3.41 -14.20 10.35
C ARG A 154 4.53 -13.29 9.88
N ARG A 155 4.25 -12.45 8.87
CA ARG A 155 5.18 -11.45 8.37
C ARG A 155 4.50 -10.09 8.31
N LYS A 156 5.15 -9.11 8.88
CA LYS A 156 4.73 -7.71 8.91
C LYS A 156 5.85 -6.88 8.31
N ILE A 157 5.54 -6.12 7.28
CA ILE A 157 6.55 -5.50 6.43
C ILE A 157 6.14 -4.05 6.18
N TYR A 158 6.95 -3.09 6.60
CA TYR A 158 6.76 -1.70 6.16
C TYR A 158 7.22 -1.54 4.72
N THR A 159 6.34 -0.98 3.91
CA THR A 159 6.56 -0.58 2.50
C THR A 159 6.21 0.88 2.29
N HIS A 160 6.31 1.41 1.08
CA HIS A 160 5.97 2.81 0.75
C HIS A 160 6.72 3.81 1.66
N ILE A 161 8.02 3.65 1.78
CA ILE A 161 8.85 4.37 2.75
C ILE A 161 9.40 5.65 2.12
N ASN A 162 9.07 6.81 2.70
CA ASN A 162 9.63 8.08 2.22
C ASN A 162 11.15 8.15 2.48
N ASN A 163 11.86 8.80 1.58
CA ASN A 163 13.33 8.94 1.64
C ASN A 163 13.83 9.73 2.88
N THR A 164 12.94 10.43 3.59
CA THR A 164 13.26 11.12 4.84
C THR A 164 13.14 10.23 6.08
N ASN A 165 12.51 9.05 5.91
CA ASN A 165 12.24 8.17 7.03
C ASN A 165 13.53 7.53 7.58
N PRO A 166 13.86 7.73 8.87
CA PRO A 166 15.09 7.21 9.46
C PRO A 166 15.19 5.69 9.46
N ILE A 167 14.08 4.95 9.27
CA ILE A 167 14.16 3.48 9.19
C ILE A 167 14.95 2.99 7.96
N LEU A 168 15.17 3.83 6.95
CA LEU A 168 16.03 3.52 5.80
C LEU A 168 17.52 3.49 6.18
N MET A 169 17.91 4.21 7.23
CA MET A 169 19.31 4.28 7.69
C MET A 169 19.69 3.01 8.47
N PRO A 170 20.69 2.22 8.02
CA PRO A 170 21.04 0.93 8.65
C PRO A 170 21.36 1.00 10.14
N SER A 171 21.93 2.11 10.60
CA SER A 171 22.38 2.32 11.98
C SER A 171 21.41 3.14 12.84
N SER A 172 20.22 3.50 12.34
CA SER A 172 19.25 4.29 13.10
C SER A 172 18.63 3.49 14.24
N ARG A 173 18.28 4.22 15.32
CA ARG A 173 17.53 3.65 16.45
C ARG A 173 16.11 3.23 16.02
N GLU A 174 15.54 3.98 15.13
CA GLU A 174 14.22 3.75 14.56
C GLU A 174 14.17 2.41 13.83
N ARG A 175 15.17 2.13 12.96
CA ARG A 175 15.30 0.84 12.28
C ARG A 175 15.50 -0.31 13.27
N ALA A 176 16.32 -0.11 14.29
CA ALA A 176 16.52 -1.11 15.33
C ALA A 176 15.21 -1.41 16.07
N HIS A 177 14.43 -0.38 16.39
CA HIS A 177 13.13 -0.51 17.06
C HIS A 177 12.12 -1.29 16.21
N VAL A 178 11.97 -0.97 14.92
CA VAL A 178 11.10 -1.71 13.98
C VAL A 178 11.47 -3.20 13.98
N LYS A 179 12.77 -3.52 13.86
CA LYS A 179 13.24 -4.92 13.86
C LYS A 179 12.99 -5.65 15.19
N GLN A 180 13.21 -4.96 16.32
CA GLN A 180 12.95 -5.52 17.65
C GLN A 180 11.46 -5.80 17.88
N SER A 181 10.57 -5.04 17.22
CA SER A 181 9.12 -5.27 17.21
C SER A 181 8.69 -6.42 16.27
N GLY A 182 9.64 -7.13 15.64
CA GLY A 182 9.35 -8.24 14.75
C GLY A 182 8.78 -7.82 13.40
N ILE A 183 9.06 -6.57 12.97
CA ILE A 183 8.58 -6.02 11.71
C ILE A 183 9.75 -5.88 10.74
N GLU A 184 9.54 -6.28 9.50
CA GLU A 184 10.50 -6.17 8.41
C GLU A 184 10.39 -4.79 7.74
N ILE A 185 11.44 -4.43 7.00
CA ILE A 185 11.46 -3.22 6.17
C ILE A 185 11.68 -3.69 4.73
N ALA A 186 10.73 -3.35 3.86
CA ALA A 186 10.78 -3.72 2.46
C ALA A 186 12.05 -3.19 1.77
N ARG A 187 12.45 -3.88 0.73
CA ARG A 187 13.51 -3.48 -0.20
C ARG A 187 13.08 -3.84 -1.61
N ASP A 188 13.60 -3.14 -2.60
CA ASP A 188 13.37 -3.47 -4.00
C ASP A 188 13.83 -4.89 -4.30
N GLY A 189 13.03 -5.63 -5.06
CA GLY A 189 13.27 -7.04 -5.35
C GLY A 189 12.98 -8.00 -4.19
N LEU A 190 12.25 -7.57 -3.14
CA LEU A 190 11.80 -8.49 -2.09
C LEU A 190 10.77 -9.48 -2.67
N GLU A 191 11.11 -10.75 -2.61
CA GLU A 191 10.20 -11.85 -2.93
C GLU A 191 9.54 -12.38 -1.65
N ILE A 192 8.24 -12.63 -1.72
CA ILE A 192 7.44 -13.16 -0.62
C ILE A 192 6.73 -14.41 -1.10
N VAL A 193 7.02 -15.52 -0.46
CA VAL A 193 6.28 -16.77 -0.63
C VAL A 193 5.32 -16.90 0.54
N ILE A 194 4.05 -17.16 0.22
CA ILE A 194 2.95 -17.26 1.19
C ILE A 194 2.49 -18.70 1.30
#